data_05f42260e3240a0d9df51366b567cd8a
#
_entry.id   05f42260e3240a0d9df51366b567cd8a
#
_cell.length_a   1.000
_cell.length_b   1.000
_cell.length_c   1.000
_cell.angle_alpha   90.00
_cell.angle_beta   90.00
_cell.angle_gamma   90.00
#
_symmetry.space_group_name_H-M   'P 1'
#
loop_
_entity.id
_entity.type
_entity.pdbx_description
1 polymer ?
#
loop_
_entity_poly.entity_id
_entity_poly.type
_entity_poly.pdbx_seq_one_letter_code
_entity_poly.pdbx_strand_id
1 'polypeptide(L)'
;MKPKRKIGRYIFGVLLLGVLVWGGLLVKNHLDFQHEMVQIVHSKEVEKLIEEELKATDPDALTPKGKIQSYEIDDKTIEHNPMGGIMFKVIINGNKEITGSMGLRKSSEDGPIRSVGMSESTELQNLIGD
;
A
#
# COMPACT_ATOMS: atom_id res chain seq x y z
N MET A 1 -9.02 -46.93 -33.09
CA MET A 1 -9.27 -45.47 -33.37
C MET A 1 -9.92 -44.75 -32.24
N LYS A 2 -10.98 -45.30 -31.67
CA LYS A 2 -11.66 -44.68 -30.53
C LYS A 2 -10.78 -44.44 -29.29
N PRO A 3 -9.81 -45.32 -28.87
CA PRO A 3 -8.96 -45.06 -27.72
C PRO A 3 -8.04 -43.82 -27.87
N LYS A 4 -7.55 -43.56 -29.09
CA LYS A 4 -6.66 -42.42 -29.34
C LYS A 4 -7.39 -41.08 -29.19
N ARG A 5 -8.65 -40.99 -29.58
CA ARG A 5 -9.46 -39.76 -29.42
C ARG A 5 -9.74 -39.45 -27.96
N LYS A 6 -9.97 -40.48 -27.14
CA LYS A 6 -10.19 -40.32 -25.72
C LYS A 6 -8.91 -39.81 -25.01
N ILE A 7 -7.78 -40.37 -25.39
CA ILE A 7 -6.47 -39.97 -24.80
C ILE A 7 -6.18 -38.52 -25.14
N GLY A 8 -6.43 -38.08 -26.41
CA GLY A 8 -6.24 -36.70 -26.81
C GLY A 8 -7.09 -35.70 -26.02
N ARG A 9 -8.34 -36.08 -25.70
CA ARG A 9 -9.22 -35.24 -24.86
C ARG A 9 -8.71 -35.13 -23.44
N TYR A 10 -8.23 -36.23 -22.87
CA TYR A 10 -7.67 -36.21 -21.51
C TYR A 10 -6.40 -35.39 -21.42
N ILE A 11 -5.50 -35.51 -22.39
CA ILE A 11 -4.25 -34.72 -22.45
C ILE A 11 -4.58 -33.22 -22.57
N PHE A 12 -5.53 -32.86 -23.44
CA PHE A 12 -5.94 -31.46 -23.58
C PHE A 12 -6.56 -30.91 -22.29
N GLY A 13 -7.40 -31.69 -21.60
CA GLY A 13 -7.99 -31.30 -20.33
C GLY A 13 -6.96 -31.12 -19.23
N VAL A 14 -5.95 -31.99 -19.15
CA VAL A 14 -4.87 -31.90 -18.17
C VAL A 14 -4.00 -30.68 -18.43
N LEU A 15 -3.68 -30.37 -19.69
CA LEU A 15 -2.93 -29.17 -20.05
C LEU A 15 -3.70 -27.89 -19.69
N LEU A 16 -5.01 -27.87 -19.96
CA LEU A 16 -5.86 -26.73 -19.62
C LEU A 16 -5.92 -26.51 -18.11
N LEU A 17 -6.08 -27.57 -17.31
CA LEU A 17 -6.06 -27.50 -15.85
C LEU A 17 -4.72 -26.99 -15.34
N GLY A 18 -3.60 -27.46 -15.92
CA GLY A 18 -2.27 -27.01 -15.55
C GLY A 18 -2.08 -25.50 -15.74
N VAL A 19 -2.56 -24.97 -16.87
CA VAL A 19 -2.49 -23.54 -17.17
C VAL A 19 -3.35 -22.73 -16.18
N LEU A 20 -4.55 -23.21 -15.88
CA LEU A 20 -5.44 -22.53 -14.93
C LEU A 20 -4.86 -22.51 -13.50
N VAL A 21 -4.29 -23.62 -13.04
CA VAL A 21 -3.66 -23.70 -11.72
C VAL A 21 -2.45 -22.78 -11.66
N TRP A 22 -1.61 -22.79 -12.66
CA TRP A 22 -0.42 -21.94 -12.71
C TRP A 22 -0.79 -20.46 -12.73
N GLY A 23 -1.74 -20.07 -13.59
CA GLY A 23 -2.25 -18.70 -13.62
C GLY A 23 -2.86 -18.27 -12.30
N GLY A 24 -3.61 -19.16 -11.63
CA GLY A 24 -4.18 -18.89 -10.31
C GLY A 24 -3.13 -18.68 -9.24
N LEU A 25 -2.03 -19.44 -9.27
CA LEU A 25 -0.93 -19.28 -8.32
C LEU A 25 -0.21 -17.93 -8.51
N LEU A 26 0.00 -17.50 -9.77
CA LEU A 26 0.63 -16.19 -10.04
C LEU A 26 -0.23 -15.04 -9.54
N VAL A 27 -1.53 -15.08 -9.76
CA VAL A 27 -2.48 -14.08 -9.27
C VAL A 27 -2.50 -14.06 -7.75
N LYS A 28 -2.52 -15.22 -7.12
CA LYS A 28 -2.50 -15.32 -5.65
C LYS A 28 -1.23 -14.71 -5.07
N ASN A 29 -0.06 -14.98 -5.63
CA ASN A 29 1.20 -14.41 -5.16
C ASN A 29 1.20 -12.89 -5.26
N HIS A 30 0.67 -12.32 -6.33
CA HIS A 30 0.55 -10.87 -6.48
C HIS A 30 -0.39 -10.27 -5.45
N LEU A 31 -1.54 -10.89 -5.21
CA LEU A 31 -2.51 -10.44 -4.20
C LEU A 31 -1.94 -10.57 -2.78
N ASP A 32 -1.19 -11.64 -2.49
CA ASP A 32 -0.56 -11.83 -1.18
C ASP A 32 0.48 -10.74 -0.92
N PHE A 33 1.28 -10.38 -1.91
CA PHE A 33 2.27 -9.30 -1.79
C PHE A 33 1.58 -7.95 -1.54
N GLN A 34 0.52 -7.65 -2.28
CA GLN A 34 -0.27 -6.43 -2.09
C GLN A 34 -0.89 -6.40 -0.68
N HIS A 35 -1.41 -7.53 -0.23
CA HIS A 35 -2.01 -7.66 1.09
C HIS A 35 -0.97 -7.44 2.21
N GLU A 36 0.24 -7.96 2.04
CA GLU A 36 1.34 -7.72 2.98
C GLU A 36 1.70 -6.25 3.08
N MET A 37 1.77 -5.54 1.94
CA MET A 37 2.03 -4.10 1.94
C MET A 37 0.93 -3.34 2.68
N VAL A 38 -0.33 -3.69 2.46
CA VAL A 38 -1.46 -3.07 3.15
C VAL A 38 -1.36 -3.31 4.66
N GLN A 39 -1.03 -4.52 5.08
CA GLN A 39 -0.86 -4.85 6.50
C GLN A 39 0.27 -4.05 7.14
N ILE A 40 1.39 -3.89 6.44
CA ILE A 40 2.53 -3.11 6.94
C ILE A 40 2.12 -1.64 7.12
N VAL A 41 1.45 -1.07 6.14
CA VAL A 41 1.02 0.33 6.18
C VAL A 41 0.02 0.58 7.31
N HIS A 42 -0.83 -0.40 7.63
CA HIS A 42 -1.79 -0.30 8.73
C HIS A 42 -1.25 -0.78 10.08
N SER A 43 0.03 -1.14 10.18
CA SER A 43 0.64 -1.55 11.44
C SER A 43 0.75 -0.38 12.42
N LYS A 44 0.84 -0.69 13.70
CA LYS A 44 1.00 0.35 14.75
C LYS A 44 2.31 1.10 14.61
N GLU A 45 3.36 0.43 14.14
CA GLU A 45 4.66 1.04 13.89
C GLU A 45 4.56 2.14 12.83
N VAL A 46 3.87 1.86 11.73
CA VAL A 46 3.65 2.82 10.64
C VAL A 46 2.68 3.91 11.06
N GLU A 47 1.63 3.57 11.80
CA GLU A 47 0.69 4.56 12.35
C GLU A 47 1.44 5.62 13.17
N LYS A 48 2.36 5.18 14.01
CA LYS A 48 3.20 6.09 14.80
C LYS A 48 4.06 6.98 13.91
N LEU A 49 4.64 6.43 12.85
CA LEU A 49 5.44 7.20 11.89
C LEU A 49 4.59 8.24 11.16
N ILE A 50 3.37 7.88 10.77
CA ILE A 50 2.44 8.81 10.13
C ILE A 50 2.12 9.96 11.08
N GLU A 51 1.79 9.65 12.33
CA GLU A 51 1.47 10.65 13.33
C GLU A 51 2.64 11.58 13.62
N GLU A 52 3.87 11.06 13.67
CA GLU A 52 5.07 11.86 13.84
C GLU A 52 5.26 12.84 12.67
N GLU A 53 5.02 12.39 11.44
CA GLU A 53 5.12 13.25 10.26
C GLU A 53 4.03 14.33 10.26
N LEU A 54 2.81 13.98 10.66
CA LEU A 54 1.71 14.95 10.77
C LEU A 54 2.00 16.01 11.82
N LYS A 55 2.58 15.61 12.96
CA LYS A 55 2.96 16.55 14.02
C LYS A 55 4.15 17.41 13.66
N ALA A 56 5.05 16.90 12.81
CA ALA A 56 6.15 17.70 12.27
C ALA A 56 5.63 18.80 11.34
N THR A 57 4.54 18.53 10.63
CA THR A 57 3.89 19.45 9.71
C THR A 57 2.97 20.42 10.43
N ASP A 58 2.20 19.94 11.40
CA ASP A 58 1.31 20.71 12.27
C ASP A 58 1.52 20.24 13.71
N PRO A 59 2.20 21.03 14.57
CA PRO A 59 2.50 20.60 15.94
C PRO A 59 1.27 20.22 16.77
N ASP A 60 0.12 20.79 16.45
CA ASP A 60 -1.15 20.49 17.14
C ASP A 60 -1.97 19.42 16.42
N ALA A 61 -1.39 18.73 15.43
CA ALA A 61 -2.10 17.71 14.67
C ALA A 61 -2.74 16.67 15.57
N LEU A 62 -3.93 16.23 15.21
CA LEU A 62 -4.72 15.22 15.90
C LEU A 62 -5.20 15.66 17.30
N THR A 63 -5.12 16.97 17.57
CA THR A 63 -5.71 17.59 18.75
C THR A 63 -6.83 18.55 18.33
N PRO A 64 -7.73 18.95 19.24
CA PRO A 64 -8.80 19.91 18.92
C PRO A 64 -8.29 21.26 18.41
N LYS A 65 -7.06 21.63 18.70
CA LYS A 65 -6.44 22.89 18.28
C LYS A 65 -5.76 22.80 16.92
N GLY A 66 -5.49 21.59 16.42
CA GLY A 66 -4.76 21.38 15.19
C GLY A 66 -5.60 21.62 13.96
N LYS A 67 -4.95 21.96 12.87
CA LYS A 67 -5.59 22.06 11.55
C LYS A 67 -5.80 20.68 10.94
N ILE A 68 -4.91 19.74 11.24
CA ILE A 68 -5.06 18.32 10.91
C ILE A 68 -5.83 17.67 12.06
N GLN A 69 -7.09 17.32 11.81
CA GLN A 69 -7.95 16.71 12.83
C GLN A 69 -7.99 15.19 12.74
N SER A 70 -7.86 14.66 11.53
CA SER A 70 -7.91 13.23 11.29
C SER A 70 -7.14 12.89 10.02
N TYR A 71 -6.81 11.62 9.89
CA TYR A 71 -6.19 11.11 8.67
C TYR A 71 -6.72 9.70 8.38
N GLU A 72 -6.64 9.32 7.13
CA GLU A 72 -6.93 7.96 6.72
C GLU A 72 -5.98 7.58 5.60
N ILE A 73 -5.59 6.31 5.55
CA ILE A 73 -4.69 5.81 4.52
C ILE A 73 -5.52 5.45 3.29
N ASP A 74 -5.12 5.97 2.13
CA ASP A 74 -5.75 5.58 0.86
C ASP A 74 -5.08 4.30 0.37
N ASP A 75 -5.70 3.16 0.69
CA ASP A 75 -5.16 1.84 0.37
C ASP A 75 -4.94 1.63 -1.14
N LYS A 76 -5.68 2.32 -1.97
CA LYS A 76 -5.56 2.24 -3.43
C LYS A 76 -4.24 2.82 -3.93
N THR A 77 -3.61 3.68 -3.14
CA THR A 77 -2.35 4.33 -3.50
C THR A 77 -1.12 3.60 -2.98
N ILE A 78 -1.30 2.53 -2.21
CA ILE A 78 -0.18 1.76 -1.67
C ILE A 78 0.54 1.06 -2.81
N GLU A 79 1.80 1.44 -3.02
CA GLU A 79 2.63 0.95 -4.10
C GLU A 79 4.04 0.61 -3.62
N HIS A 80 4.65 -0.38 -4.26
CA HIS A 80 6.05 -0.69 -4.04
C HIS A 80 6.92 0.26 -4.85
N ASN A 81 7.85 0.93 -4.18
CA ASN A 81 8.83 1.80 -4.86
C ASN A 81 9.90 0.93 -5.52
N PRO A 82 10.14 1.06 -6.85
CA PRO A 82 11.19 0.29 -7.52
C PRO A 82 12.59 0.48 -6.93
N MET A 83 12.84 1.61 -6.28
CA MET A 83 14.11 1.90 -5.60
C MET A 83 14.15 1.38 -4.17
N GLY A 84 13.13 0.65 -3.75
CA GLY A 84 12.99 0.08 -2.42
C GLY A 84 11.99 0.85 -1.55
N GLY A 85 11.24 0.13 -0.74
CA GLY A 85 10.27 0.71 0.17
C GLY A 85 8.83 0.71 -0.36
N ILE A 86 7.95 1.31 0.40
CA ILE A 86 6.51 1.38 0.12
C ILE A 86 6.11 2.85 0.09
N MET A 87 5.30 3.22 -0.89
CA MET A 87 4.74 4.57 -1.02
C MET A 87 3.22 4.51 -0.88
N PHE A 88 2.64 5.51 -0.23
CA PHE A 88 1.19 5.60 -0.10
C PHE A 88 0.78 7.05 0.17
N LYS A 89 -0.52 7.33 -0.02
CA LYS A 89 -1.10 8.64 0.28
C LYS A 89 -1.99 8.55 1.51
N VAL A 90 -1.99 9.64 2.26
CA VAL A 90 -2.83 9.82 3.45
C VAL A 90 -3.82 10.94 3.14
N ILE A 91 -5.10 10.68 3.38
CA ILE A 91 -6.18 11.64 3.21
C ILE A 91 -6.39 12.37 4.53
N ILE A 92 -6.37 13.68 4.50
CA ILE A 92 -6.45 14.51 5.70
C ILE A 92 -7.87 15.06 5.86
N ASN A 93 -8.40 14.99 7.10
CA ASN A 93 -9.72 15.51 7.47
C ASN A 93 -10.87 14.97 6.61
N GLY A 94 -10.72 13.75 6.08
CA GLY A 94 -11.73 13.14 5.23
C GLY A 94 -11.91 13.80 3.88
N ASN A 95 -11.06 14.74 3.49
CA ASN A 95 -11.11 15.45 2.22
C ASN A 95 -10.06 14.88 1.27
N LYS A 96 -10.51 14.24 0.20
CA LYS A 96 -9.64 13.59 -0.79
C LYS A 96 -8.70 14.54 -1.53
N GLU A 97 -8.97 15.84 -1.49
CA GLU A 97 -8.10 16.85 -2.09
C GLU A 97 -6.94 17.22 -1.18
N ILE A 98 -7.09 17.03 0.13
CA ILE A 98 -6.05 17.32 1.11
C ILE A 98 -5.29 16.03 1.39
N THR A 99 -4.12 15.87 0.78
CA THR A 99 -3.35 14.63 0.89
C THR A 99 -1.89 14.88 1.23
N GLY A 100 -1.28 13.87 1.85
CA GLY A 100 0.16 13.80 2.01
C GLY A 100 0.65 12.48 1.41
N SER A 101 1.74 12.53 0.65
CA SER A 101 2.39 11.35 0.12
C SER A 101 3.55 10.96 1.02
N MET A 102 3.57 9.73 1.51
CA MET A 102 4.57 9.25 2.45
C MET A 102 5.27 8.02 1.89
N GLY A 103 6.56 7.89 2.21
CA GLY A 103 7.33 6.71 1.84
C GLY A 103 7.87 6.03 3.08
N LEU A 104 7.98 4.72 3.02
CA LEU A 104 8.53 3.88 4.08
C LEU A 104 9.72 3.11 3.53
N ARG A 105 10.76 2.96 4.32
CA ARG A 105 11.95 2.20 3.96
C ARG A 105 12.52 1.51 5.19
N LYS A 106 13.11 0.34 4.98
CA LYS A 106 13.90 -0.34 6.02
C LYS A 106 15.37 -0.02 5.79
N SER A 107 16.11 0.21 6.88
CA SER A 107 17.55 0.42 6.81
C SER A 107 18.33 -0.85 6.49
N SER A 108 17.73 -2.03 6.77
CA SER A 108 18.24 -3.36 6.46
C SER A 108 17.06 -4.33 6.47
N GLU A 109 17.27 -5.58 5.97
CA GLU A 109 16.19 -6.60 5.94
C GLU A 109 15.53 -6.81 7.31
N ASP A 110 16.32 -6.79 8.39
CA ASP A 110 15.83 -6.98 9.74
C ASP A 110 15.72 -5.66 10.51
N GLY A 111 15.93 -4.53 9.84
CA GLY A 111 15.90 -3.22 10.47
C GLY A 111 14.50 -2.67 10.67
N PRO A 112 14.37 -1.62 11.51
CA PRO A 112 13.08 -0.97 11.72
C PRO A 112 12.63 -0.23 10.46
N ILE A 113 11.31 -0.07 10.33
CA ILE A 113 10.70 0.72 9.27
C ILE A 113 10.91 2.20 9.60
N ARG A 114 11.34 2.96 8.59
CA ARG A 114 11.54 4.41 8.74
C ARG A 114 10.72 5.15 7.70
N SER A 115 10.27 6.35 8.06
CA SER A 115 9.69 7.28 7.11
C SER A 115 10.80 7.99 6.34
N VAL A 116 10.63 8.12 5.02
CA VAL A 116 11.55 8.91 4.19
C VAL A 116 11.05 10.36 4.02
N GLY A 117 9.99 10.72 4.74
CA GLY A 117 9.38 12.04 4.71
C GLY A 117 8.00 12.03 4.09
N MET A 118 7.34 13.17 4.16
CA MET A 118 6.01 13.37 3.63
C MET A 118 6.01 14.55 2.67
N SER A 119 5.46 14.34 1.47
CA SER A 119 5.22 15.42 0.49
C SER A 119 3.78 15.86 0.63
N GLU A 120 3.56 17.15 0.83
CA GLU A 120 2.25 17.72 1.04
C GLU A 120 1.62 18.17 -0.27
N SER A 121 0.32 17.92 -0.45
CA SER A 121 -0.42 18.50 -1.56
C SER A 121 -0.54 20.01 -1.37
N THR A 122 -0.84 20.74 -2.45
CA THR A 122 -1.05 22.19 -2.37
C THR A 122 -2.18 22.53 -1.40
N GLU A 123 -3.24 21.73 -1.40
CA GLU A 123 -4.39 21.92 -0.51
C GLU A 123 -3.99 21.72 0.95
N LEU A 124 -3.11 20.75 1.25
CA LEU A 124 -2.59 20.54 2.60
C LEU A 124 -1.70 21.70 3.04
N GLN A 125 -0.83 22.17 2.16
CA GLN A 125 0.01 23.34 2.42
C GLN A 125 -0.83 24.56 2.73
N ASN A 126 -1.90 24.79 1.97
CA ASN A 126 -2.83 25.90 2.20
C ASN A 126 -3.56 25.78 3.54
N LEU A 127 -3.96 24.57 3.91
CA LEU A 127 -4.61 24.32 5.20
C LEU A 127 -3.70 24.68 6.36
N ILE A 128 -2.43 24.30 6.29
CA ILE A 128 -1.46 24.49 7.36
C ILE A 128 -0.91 25.92 7.37
N GLY A 129 -0.72 26.51 6.20
CA GLY A 129 -0.17 27.86 6.05
C GLY A 129 -1.10 28.99 6.49
N ASP A 130 -2.39 28.67 6.60
CA ASP A 130 -3.37 29.65 7.10
C ASP A 130 -3.48 29.58 8.62
#